data_0d3346be70163e6b05003a4771f9a0de
#
_entry.id   0d3346be70163e6b05003a4771f9a0de
#
_cell.length_a   1.000
_cell.length_b   1.000
_cell.length_c   1.000
_cell.angle_alpha   90.00
_cell.angle_beta   90.00
_cell.angle_gamma   90.00
#
_symmetry.space_group_name_H-M   'P 1'
#
loop_
_entity.id
_entity.type
_entity.pdbx_description
1 polymer ?
#
loop_
_entity_poly.entity_id
_entity_poly.type
_entity_poly.pdbx_seq_one_letter_code
_entity_poly.pdbx_strand_id
1 'polypeptide(L)'
;LPHTNWGERDASRQDEMPPGRQPIETRVMSSERLPEVVDALGRHISAGGQAYWVCPLVEESEKSDAAAAEERARILRMRFGDDKVGLVHGRMKGPEKDAVMARFAATDLAVLVATTVIEVGVDVPNATLMIVEGADRFGLAQLHQLRGRVGRGTGKSACLLIRGQNLTDVGRARLALMRETSDGFRIAEEDLRLRGPGEILGTRQSGEVAFRVAKVE
;
A
#
# COMPACT_ATOMS: atom_id res chain seq x y z
N LEU A 1 -24.48 26.27 3.86
CA LEU A 1 -24.20 25.97 3.85
C LEU A 1 -23.88 25.80 4.01
N PRO A 2 -23.77 25.97 4.13
CA PRO A 2 -23.26 25.74 4.27
C PRO A 2 -22.70 25.76 4.34
N HIS A 3 -22.48 25.92 4.43
CA HIS A 3 -22.00 25.84 4.36
C HIS A 3 -21.31 26.02 4.43
N THR A 4 -21.25 26.30 4.59
CA THR A 4 -20.64 26.19 4.55
C THR A 4 -19.98 26.27 4.81
N ASN A 5 -19.93 26.26 5.10
CA ASN A 5 -19.35 26.08 5.23
C ASN A 5 -18.65 25.91 5.24
N TRP A 6 -18.29 25.86 5.25
CA TRP A 6 -17.58 25.43 5.07
C TRP A 6 -16.71 25.65 5.17
N GLY A 7 -16.44 25.97 5.15
CA GLY A 7 -15.80 25.91 5.17
C GLY A 7 -15.18 25.90 5.57
N GLU A 8 -14.97 25.82 5.79
CA GLU A 8 -14.49 25.39 5.97
C GLU A 8 -14.07 24.82 6.02
N ARG A 9 -14.02 24.68 5.91
CA ARG A 9 -13.72 23.88 5.74
C ARG A 9 -13.12 23.40 5.82
N ASP A 10 -12.82 23.34 6.03
CA ASP A 10 -12.50 22.62 5.88
C ASP A 10 -12.43 22.14 5.75
N ALA A 11 -12.15 22.08 5.83
CA ALA A 11 -12.19 21.31 5.53
C ALA A 11 -12.22 20.79 5.16
N SER A 12 -12.14 20.58 5.12
CA SER A 12 -12.37 19.92 4.65
C SER A 12 -12.40 19.48 4.07
N ARG A 13 -11.99 19.08 3.98
CA ARG A 13 -12.16 18.71 3.23
C ARG A 13 -12.45 17.72 3.09
N GLN A 14 -12.33 17.04 3.53
CA GLN A 14 -12.65 16.31 3.40
C GLN A 14 -13.23 15.81 2.86
N ASP A 15 -13.20 15.49 3.30
CA ASP A 15 -14.07 15.56 2.59
C ASP A 15 -14.13 15.38 1.24
N GLU A 16 -13.53 15.37 0.74
CA GLU A 16 -13.30 15.37 -0.67
C GLU A 16 -13.27 14.03 -1.33
N MET A 17 -13.81 13.02 -0.68
CA MET A 17 -13.78 11.67 -1.22
C MET A 17 -14.84 11.49 -2.29
N PRO A 18 -14.55 10.77 -3.39
CA PRO A 18 -15.57 10.46 -4.39
C PRO A 18 -16.74 9.69 -3.79
N PRO A 19 -17.91 9.80 -4.38
CA PRO A 19 -19.08 9.05 -3.90
C PRO A 19 -18.78 7.56 -3.82
N GLY A 20 -19.23 6.93 -2.75
CA GLY A 20 -19.04 5.49 -2.52
C GLY A 20 -17.74 5.12 -1.85
N ARG A 21 -16.85 6.09 -1.65
CA ARG A 21 -15.60 5.83 -0.94
C ARG A 21 -15.80 6.02 0.56
N GLN A 22 -15.11 5.18 1.33
CA GLN A 22 -15.12 5.27 2.78
C GLN A 22 -13.80 5.81 3.28
N PRO A 23 -13.78 6.48 4.43
CA PRO A 23 -12.51 6.89 5.04
C PRO A 23 -11.64 5.69 5.30
N ILE A 24 -10.33 5.87 5.13
CA ILE A 24 -9.35 4.79 5.34
C ILE A 24 -8.48 5.18 6.51
N GLU A 25 -8.49 4.36 7.55
CA GLU A 25 -7.61 4.57 8.68
C GLU A 25 -6.19 4.19 8.28
N THR A 26 -5.27 5.15 8.33
CA THR A 26 -3.88 4.91 7.96
C THR A 26 -3.01 4.95 9.20
N ARG A 27 -2.23 3.90 9.41
CA ARG A 27 -1.32 3.80 10.55
C ARG A 27 0.08 3.48 10.06
N VAL A 28 1.07 4.02 10.77
CA VAL A 28 2.48 3.74 10.51
C VAL A 28 3.01 2.93 11.68
N MET A 29 3.61 1.78 11.38
CA MET A 29 4.11 0.88 12.40
C MET A 29 5.54 0.47 12.10
N SER A 30 6.33 0.29 13.17
CA SER A 30 7.69 -0.20 13.03
C SER A 30 7.69 -1.67 12.63
N SER A 31 8.68 -2.08 11.84
CA SER A 31 8.85 -3.48 11.46
C SER A 31 9.05 -4.39 12.67
N GLU A 32 9.46 -3.83 13.81
CA GLU A 32 9.59 -4.60 15.04
C GLU A 32 8.24 -5.08 15.57
N ARG A 33 7.17 -4.43 15.13
CA ARG A 33 5.82 -4.79 15.53
C ARG A 33 5.12 -5.70 14.51
N LEU A 34 5.89 -6.31 13.62
CA LEU A 34 5.34 -7.19 12.60
C LEU A 34 4.46 -8.31 13.19
N PRO A 35 4.82 -8.94 14.31
CA PRO A 35 3.93 -9.95 14.91
C PRO A 35 2.54 -9.40 15.24
N GLU A 36 2.46 -8.16 15.70
CA GLU A 36 1.17 -7.54 15.99
C GLU A 36 0.38 -7.29 14.71
N VAL A 37 1.07 -6.98 13.62
CA VAL A 37 0.42 -6.77 12.32
C VAL A 37 -0.16 -8.09 11.81
N VAL A 38 0.59 -9.18 11.95
CA VAL A 38 0.11 -10.51 11.55
C VAL A 38 -1.08 -10.93 12.40
N ASP A 39 -1.06 -10.62 13.70
CA ASP A 39 -2.19 -10.90 14.58
C ASP A 39 -3.42 -10.11 14.16
N ALA A 40 -3.25 -8.84 13.83
CA ALA A 40 -4.35 -8.00 13.34
C ALA A 40 -4.93 -8.55 12.03
N LEU A 41 -4.04 -9.02 11.14
CA LEU A 41 -4.46 -9.66 9.90
C LEU A 41 -5.29 -10.89 10.21
N GLY A 42 -4.87 -11.69 11.18
CA GLY A 42 -5.61 -12.89 11.58
C GLY A 42 -7.02 -12.55 12.07
N ARG A 43 -7.15 -11.50 12.86
CA ARG A 43 -8.47 -11.06 13.32
C ARG A 43 -9.34 -10.60 12.17
N HIS A 44 -8.73 -9.90 11.21
CA HIS A 44 -9.44 -9.41 10.03
C HIS A 44 -9.97 -10.57 9.19
N ILE A 45 -9.14 -11.58 8.97
CA ILE A 45 -9.53 -12.78 8.22
C ILE A 45 -10.63 -13.52 8.94
N SER A 46 -10.50 -13.67 10.27
CA SER A 46 -11.51 -14.36 11.06
C SER A 46 -12.86 -13.66 11.02
N ALA A 47 -12.86 -12.36 10.83
CA ALA A 47 -14.09 -11.59 10.69
C ALA A 47 -14.67 -11.63 9.28
N GLY A 48 -14.03 -12.34 8.36
CA GLY A 48 -14.52 -12.51 7.00
C GLY A 48 -13.93 -11.55 5.98
N GLY A 49 -12.99 -10.68 6.39
CA GLY A 49 -12.39 -9.72 5.49
C GLY A 49 -11.22 -10.29 4.72
N GLN A 50 -10.88 -9.62 3.64
CA GLN A 50 -9.70 -9.96 2.84
C GLN A 50 -8.68 -8.82 2.94
N ALA A 51 -7.43 -9.13 2.61
CA ALA A 51 -6.36 -8.16 2.74
C ALA A 51 -5.35 -8.27 1.60
N TYR A 52 -4.74 -7.14 1.28
CA TYR A 52 -3.53 -7.10 0.43
C TYR A 52 -2.32 -7.01 1.34
N TRP A 53 -1.27 -7.71 0.96
CA TRP A 53 0.03 -7.58 1.61
C TRP A 53 1.05 -7.26 0.52
N VAL A 54 1.55 -6.03 0.50
CA VAL A 54 2.42 -5.55 -0.57
C VAL A 54 3.86 -5.51 -0.10
N CYS A 55 4.75 -6.12 -0.89
CA CYS A 55 6.18 -6.12 -0.64
C CYS A 55 6.86 -5.15 -1.59
N PRO A 56 7.90 -4.43 -1.15
CA PRO A 56 8.53 -3.44 -2.01
C PRO A 56 9.40 -4.04 -3.10
N LEU A 57 9.53 -3.33 -4.20
CA LEU A 57 10.52 -3.61 -5.24
C LEU A 57 11.76 -2.78 -4.89
N VAL A 58 12.74 -3.40 -4.25
CA VAL A 58 13.87 -2.66 -3.71
C VAL A 58 15.20 -3.12 -4.24
N GLU A 59 15.21 -4.27 -4.90
CA GLU A 59 16.45 -4.82 -5.40
C GLU A 59 16.62 -4.50 -6.88
N GLU A 60 17.83 -4.63 -7.37
CA GLU A 60 18.11 -4.45 -8.79
C GLU A 60 17.52 -5.57 -9.62
N SER A 61 17.12 -6.65 -8.99
CA SER A 61 16.70 -7.85 -9.69
C SER A 61 15.27 -8.22 -9.33
N GLU A 62 14.47 -8.44 -10.35
CA GLU A 62 13.12 -8.98 -10.23
C GLU A 62 13.10 -10.31 -9.49
N LYS A 63 14.17 -11.08 -9.66
CA LYS A 63 14.32 -12.37 -9.00
C LYS A 63 14.38 -12.21 -7.48
N SER A 64 15.14 -11.24 -6.99
CA SER A 64 15.25 -10.99 -5.56
C SER A 64 13.95 -10.49 -4.97
N ASP A 65 13.24 -9.63 -5.69
CA ASP A 65 11.96 -9.12 -5.24
C ASP A 65 10.91 -10.25 -5.21
N ALA A 66 10.92 -11.10 -6.22
CA ALA A 66 10.03 -12.26 -6.26
C ALA A 66 10.32 -13.20 -5.09
N ALA A 67 11.60 -13.45 -4.80
CA ALA A 67 11.97 -14.34 -3.70
C ALA A 67 11.49 -13.79 -2.35
N ALA A 68 11.59 -12.47 -2.15
CA ALA A 68 11.12 -11.85 -0.92
C ALA A 68 9.60 -11.99 -0.77
N ALA A 69 8.86 -11.79 -1.84
CA ALA A 69 7.41 -11.95 -1.83
C ALA A 69 7.03 -13.42 -1.60
N GLU A 70 7.76 -14.35 -2.23
CA GLU A 70 7.53 -15.78 -2.03
C GLU A 70 7.75 -16.19 -0.58
N GLU A 71 8.80 -15.65 0.04
CA GLU A 71 9.07 -15.95 1.44
C GLU A 71 7.98 -15.40 2.35
N ARG A 72 7.51 -14.19 2.08
CA ARG A 72 6.41 -13.63 2.87
C ARG A 72 5.16 -14.47 2.73
N ALA A 73 4.84 -14.89 1.50
CA ALA A 73 3.69 -15.74 1.27
C ALA A 73 3.84 -17.09 1.98
N ARG A 74 5.04 -17.65 2.00
CA ARG A 74 5.31 -18.91 2.69
C ARG A 74 5.00 -18.77 4.20
N ILE A 75 5.48 -17.69 4.81
CA ILE A 75 5.26 -17.45 6.23
C ILE A 75 3.77 -17.28 6.53
N LEU A 76 3.08 -16.53 5.70
CA LEU A 76 1.64 -16.31 5.91
C LEU A 76 0.84 -17.59 5.68
N ARG A 77 1.27 -18.43 4.76
CA ARG A 77 0.62 -19.73 4.53
C ARG A 77 0.78 -20.66 5.72
N MET A 78 1.93 -20.61 6.38
CA MET A 78 2.13 -21.38 7.60
C MET A 78 1.15 -20.99 8.70
N ARG A 79 0.80 -19.72 8.73
CA ARG A 79 -0.11 -19.20 9.75
C ARG A 79 -1.58 -19.38 9.38
N PHE A 80 -1.93 -19.14 8.12
CA PHE A 80 -3.34 -19.05 7.71
C PHE A 80 -3.80 -20.19 6.81
N GLY A 81 -2.88 -20.97 6.29
CA GLY A 81 -3.19 -22.09 5.40
C GLY A 81 -2.77 -21.83 3.97
N ASP A 82 -2.33 -22.89 3.29
CA ASP A 82 -1.83 -22.80 1.92
C ASP A 82 -2.89 -22.33 0.93
N ASP A 83 -4.14 -22.65 1.21
CA ASP A 83 -5.26 -22.32 0.33
C ASP A 83 -5.84 -20.93 0.59
N LYS A 84 -5.29 -20.19 1.56
CA LYS A 84 -5.82 -18.88 1.92
C LYS A 84 -4.96 -17.72 1.43
N VAL A 85 -3.74 -17.99 1.00
CA VAL A 85 -2.78 -16.95 0.65
C VAL A 85 -2.36 -17.09 -0.81
N GLY A 86 -2.65 -16.07 -1.60
CA GLY A 86 -2.22 -16.00 -2.99
C GLY A 86 -0.98 -15.15 -3.15
N LEU A 87 -0.27 -15.32 -4.24
CA LEU A 87 0.96 -14.59 -4.53
C LEU A 87 0.96 -14.13 -5.98
N VAL A 88 1.29 -12.84 -6.18
CA VAL A 88 1.46 -12.28 -7.52
C VAL A 88 2.75 -11.46 -7.52
N HIS A 89 3.65 -11.77 -8.44
CA HIS A 89 4.88 -10.98 -8.59
C HIS A 89 5.28 -10.88 -10.06
N GLY A 90 6.30 -10.06 -10.32
CA GLY A 90 6.67 -9.67 -11.68
C GLY A 90 7.17 -10.80 -12.58
N ARG A 91 7.64 -11.90 -11.98
CA ARG A 91 8.16 -13.02 -12.76
C ARG A 91 7.09 -14.00 -13.20
N MET A 92 5.88 -13.85 -12.69
CA MET A 92 4.78 -14.72 -13.07
C MET A 92 4.23 -14.31 -14.42
N LYS A 93 3.75 -15.29 -15.18
CA LYS A 93 3.13 -15.03 -16.46
C LYS A 93 1.72 -14.47 -16.28
N GLY A 94 1.24 -13.73 -17.27
CA GLY A 94 -0.07 -13.12 -17.23
C GLY A 94 -1.20 -14.05 -16.83
N PRO A 95 -1.34 -15.20 -17.50
CA PRO A 95 -2.41 -16.13 -17.12
C PRO A 95 -2.33 -16.63 -15.68
N GLU A 96 -1.11 -16.81 -15.17
CA GLU A 96 -0.90 -17.20 -13.77
C GLU A 96 -1.41 -16.10 -12.81
N LYS A 97 -1.04 -14.86 -13.11
CA LYS A 97 -1.47 -13.71 -12.30
C LYS A 97 -2.99 -13.59 -12.32
N ASP A 98 -3.56 -13.72 -13.51
CA ASP A 98 -5.00 -13.61 -13.69
C ASP A 98 -5.75 -14.67 -12.90
N ALA A 99 -5.23 -15.89 -12.85
CA ALA A 99 -5.85 -16.97 -12.10
C ALA A 99 -5.84 -16.67 -10.60
N VAL A 100 -4.73 -16.15 -10.07
CA VAL A 100 -4.65 -15.80 -8.66
C VAL A 100 -5.60 -14.64 -8.34
N MET A 101 -5.63 -13.64 -9.21
CA MET A 101 -6.52 -12.49 -9.02
C MET A 101 -7.98 -12.91 -9.03
N ALA A 102 -8.35 -13.83 -9.92
CA ALA A 102 -9.71 -14.33 -9.99
C ALA A 102 -10.11 -15.05 -8.69
N ARG A 103 -9.21 -15.84 -8.13
CA ARG A 103 -9.46 -16.51 -6.86
C ARG A 103 -9.61 -15.53 -5.71
N PHE A 104 -8.82 -14.47 -5.73
CA PHE A 104 -8.92 -13.44 -4.70
C PHE A 104 -10.25 -12.68 -4.83
N ALA A 105 -10.63 -12.32 -6.04
CA ALA A 105 -11.90 -11.62 -6.28
C ALA A 105 -13.10 -12.49 -5.91
N ALA A 106 -12.97 -13.80 -6.08
CA ALA A 106 -14.03 -14.76 -5.74
C ALA A 106 -14.08 -15.10 -4.25
N THR A 107 -13.24 -14.48 -3.44
CA THR A 107 -13.11 -14.70 -2.00
C THR A 107 -12.56 -16.07 -1.61
N ASP A 108 -11.97 -16.80 -2.55
CA ASP A 108 -11.30 -18.06 -2.26
C ASP A 108 -10.00 -17.83 -1.50
N LEU A 109 -9.37 -16.68 -1.71
CA LEU A 109 -8.15 -16.32 -0.99
C LEU A 109 -8.46 -15.21 0.01
N ALA A 110 -7.86 -15.30 1.19
CA ALA A 110 -8.04 -14.30 2.22
C ALA A 110 -6.99 -13.19 2.13
N VAL A 111 -5.80 -13.53 1.67
CA VAL A 111 -4.68 -12.59 1.56
C VAL A 111 -4.07 -12.69 0.17
N LEU A 112 -3.80 -11.55 -0.43
CA LEU A 112 -3.05 -11.49 -1.67
C LEU A 112 -1.70 -10.82 -1.38
N VAL A 113 -0.63 -11.59 -1.46
CA VAL A 113 0.73 -11.09 -1.34
C VAL A 113 1.17 -10.65 -2.74
N ALA A 114 1.69 -9.44 -2.86
CA ALA A 114 2.06 -8.91 -4.16
C ALA A 114 3.28 -8.01 -4.06
N THR A 115 4.00 -7.86 -5.16
CA THR A 115 5.01 -6.82 -5.26
C THR A 115 4.34 -5.51 -5.64
N THR A 116 5.11 -4.43 -5.80
CA THR A 116 4.54 -3.10 -6.01
C THR A 116 3.65 -2.97 -7.23
N VAL A 117 3.84 -3.84 -8.21
CA VAL A 117 3.08 -3.75 -9.44
C VAL A 117 1.80 -4.55 -9.28
N ILE A 118 0.82 -3.94 -8.65
CA ILE A 118 -0.51 -4.53 -8.61
C ILE A 118 -1.29 -3.91 -9.74
N GLU A 119 -1.30 -4.58 -10.85
CA GLU A 119 -2.13 -4.17 -11.97
C GLU A 119 -3.48 -4.82 -11.79
N VAL A 120 -4.29 -4.17 -11.00
CA VAL A 120 -5.58 -4.75 -10.67
C VAL A 120 -6.64 -4.06 -11.48
N GLY A 121 -7.19 -4.78 -12.43
CA GLY A 121 -8.38 -4.35 -13.11
C GLY A 121 -9.65 -4.75 -12.39
N VAL A 122 -9.53 -5.39 -11.24
CA VAL A 122 -10.67 -5.96 -10.53
C VAL A 122 -10.85 -5.27 -9.19
N ASP A 123 -12.09 -4.88 -8.94
CA ASP A 123 -12.48 -4.27 -7.68
C ASP A 123 -12.82 -5.40 -6.71
N VAL A 124 -12.22 -5.36 -5.53
CA VAL A 124 -12.49 -6.38 -4.49
C VAL A 124 -12.98 -5.66 -3.24
N PRO A 125 -14.29 -5.39 -3.16
CA PRO A 125 -14.82 -4.59 -2.05
C PRO A 125 -14.58 -5.21 -0.68
N ASN A 126 -14.47 -6.52 -0.60
CA ASN A 126 -14.22 -7.22 0.67
C ASN A 126 -12.76 -7.09 1.12
N ALA A 127 -11.87 -6.60 0.26
CA ALA A 127 -10.48 -6.36 0.61
C ALA A 127 -10.36 -4.96 1.23
N THR A 128 -10.53 -4.91 2.53
CA THR A 128 -10.62 -3.67 3.29
C THR A 128 -9.38 -3.39 4.14
N LEU A 129 -8.35 -4.22 4.00
CA LEU A 129 -7.09 -4.03 4.72
C LEU A 129 -5.94 -4.05 3.72
N MET A 130 -5.14 -2.99 3.75
CA MET A 130 -3.93 -2.90 2.94
C MET A 130 -2.74 -2.86 3.88
N ILE A 131 -1.83 -3.82 3.74
CA ILE A 131 -0.60 -3.85 4.52
C ILE A 131 0.55 -3.63 3.54
N VAL A 132 1.38 -2.62 3.81
CA VAL A 132 2.51 -2.28 2.94
C VAL A 132 3.79 -2.47 3.74
N GLU A 133 4.53 -3.51 3.39
CA GLU A 133 5.81 -3.82 4.04
C GLU A 133 6.89 -2.95 3.40
N GLY A 134 7.82 -2.44 4.21
CA GLY A 134 8.86 -1.57 3.70
C GLY A 134 8.32 -0.26 3.13
N ALA A 135 7.30 0.29 3.76
CA ALA A 135 6.60 1.46 3.24
C ALA A 135 7.51 2.66 3.01
N ASP A 136 8.59 2.78 3.78
CA ASP A 136 9.55 3.88 3.62
C ASP A 136 10.33 3.81 2.30
N ARG A 137 10.24 2.69 1.60
CA ARG A 137 10.92 2.50 0.31
C ARG A 137 10.04 2.84 -0.88
N PHE A 138 8.80 3.23 -0.62
CA PHE A 138 7.84 3.62 -1.66
C PHE A 138 7.79 5.13 -1.79
N GLY A 139 7.51 5.60 -3.01
CA GLY A 139 7.19 7.01 -3.19
C GLY A 139 5.78 7.31 -2.73
N LEU A 140 5.51 8.59 -2.45
CA LEU A 140 4.20 9.01 -1.98
C LEU A 140 3.08 8.66 -2.96
N ALA A 141 3.33 8.86 -4.26
CA ALA A 141 2.33 8.54 -5.27
C ALA A 141 1.99 7.06 -5.26
N GLN A 142 3.00 6.20 -5.10
CA GLN A 142 2.78 4.76 -5.03
C GLN A 142 1.95 4.39 -3.81
N LEU A 143 2.28 4.96 -2.65
CA LEU A 143 1.55 4.68 -1.42
C LEU A 143 0.10 5.15 -1.54
N HIS A 144 -0.11 6.30 -2.16
CA HIS A 144 -1.46 6.81 -2.37
C HIS A 144 -2.27 5.87 -3.27
N GLN A 145 -1.67 5.38 -4.34
CA GLN A 145 -2.33 4.44 -5.23
C GLN A 145 -2.66 3.12 -4.53
N LEU A 146 -1.73 2.61 -3.73
CA LEU A 146 -1.97 1.38 -2.99
C LEU A 146 -3.10 1.57 -1.98
N ARG A 147 -3.07 2.66 -1.22
CA ARG A 147 -4.14 2.93 -0.26
C ARG A 147 -5.48 3.05 -0.96
N GLY A 148 -5.48 3.58 -2.17
CA GLY A 148 -6.70 3.72 -2.95
C GLY A 148 -7.35 2.42 -3.39
N ARG A 149 -6.65 1.29 -3.21
CA ARG A 149 -7.23 -0.03 -3.54
C ARG A 149 -8.25 -0.49 -2.52
N VAL A 150 -8.25 0.09 -1.33
CA VAL A 150 -9.23 -0.23 -0.31
C VAL A 150 -10.15 0.99 -0.12
N GLY A 151 -11.20 0.83 0.70
CA GLY A 151 -12.15 1.90 0.92
C GLY A 151 -13.23 2.01 -0.15
N ARG A 152 -13.40 0.98 -0.95
CA ARG A 152 -14.38 0.98 -2.04
C ARG A 152 -15.67 0.26 -1.69
N GLY A 153 -15.67 -0.47 -0.58
CA GLY A 153 -16.88 -1.14 -0.11
C GLY A 153 -17.58 -0.31 0.95
N THR A 154 -18.56 -0.92 1.61
CA THR A 154 -19.31 -0.25 2.66
C THR A 154 -18.67 -0.37 4.04
N GLY A 155 -17.72 -1.31 4.20
CA GLY A 155 -17.04 -1.51 5.47
C GLY A 155 -15.91 -0.53 5.69
N LYS A 156 -15.48 -0.44 6.94
CA LYS A 156 -14.32 0.36 7.28
C LYS A 156 -13.06 -0.27 6.72
N SER A 157 -12.16 0.58 6.25
CA SER A 157 -10.90 0.13 5.66
C SER A 157 -9.73 0.68 6.44
N ALA A 158 -8.61 -0.03 6.37
CA ALA A 158 -7.38 0.38 7.03
C ALA A 158 -6.19 0.13 6.13
N CYS A 159 -5.16 0.97 6.31
CA CYS A 159 -3.91 0.84 5.59
C CYS A 159 -2.79 0.89 6.63
N LEU A 160 -2.05 -0.20 6.74
CA LEU A 160 -0.94 -0.30 7.68
C LEU A 160 0.37 -0.16 6.91
N LEU A 161 1.09 0.90 7.21
CA LEU A 161 2.38 1.19 6.56
C LEU A 161 3.48 0.77 7.51
N ILE A 162 4.20 -0.28 7.15
CA ILE A 162 5.25 -0.84 8.00
C ILE A 162 6.59 -0.27 7.56
N ARG A 163 7.22 0.51 8.44
CA ARG A 163 8.48 1.16 8.14
C ARG A 163 9.65 0.35 8.63
N GLY A 164 10.76 0.45 7.91
CA GLY A 164 12.01 -0.16 8.34
C GLY A 164 12.62 0.60 9.52
N GLN A 165 13.74 0.08 9.99
CA GLN A 165 14.40 0.62 11.19
C GLN A 165 15.23 1.86 10.90
N ASN A 166 15.81 1.95 9.71
CA ASN A 166 16.69 3.06 9.34
C ASN A 166 15.92 4.11 8.54
N LEU A 167 14.97 4.72 9.21
CA LEU A 167 14.08 5.68 8.56
C LEU A 167 14.77 7.04 8.43
N THR A 168 14.82 7.55 7.20
CA THR A 168 15.36 8.89 6.94
C THR A 168 14.33 9.95 7.34
N ASP A 169 14.77 11.20 7.45
CA ASP A 169 13.86 12.31 7.72
C ASP A 169 12.82 12.46 6.62
N VAL A 170 13.25 12.30 5.36
CA VAL A 170 12.34 12.37 4.22
C VAL A 170 11.32 11.23 4.28
N GLY A 171 11.80 10.02 4.57
CA GLY A 171 10.90 8.88 4.71
C GLY A 171 9.89 9.09 5.83
N ARG A 172 10.34 9.63 6.95
CA ARG A 172 9.45 9.93 8.08
C ARG A 172 8.38 10.95 7.68
N ALA A 173 8.80 12.00 6.97
CA ALA A 173 7.87 13.04 6.53
C ALA A 173 6.82 12.49 5.56
N ARG A 174 7.24 11.62 4.64
CA ARG A 174 6.33 10.99 3.70
C ARG A 174 5.27 10.15 4.41
N LEU A 175 5.71 9.33 5.36
CA LEU A 175 4.78 8.46 6.07
C LEU A 175 3.84 9.27 6.96
N ALA A 176 4.34 10.34 7.59
CA ALA A 176 3.49 11.21 8.38
C ALA A 176 2.41 11.85 7.52
N LEU A 177 2.77 12.27 6.32
CA LEU A 177 1.82 12.88 5.40
C LEU A 177 0.74 11.89 4.99
N MET A 178 1.13 10.65 4.70
CA MET A 178 0.17 9.61 4.34
C MET A 178 -0.83 9.37 5.48
N ARG A 179 -0.38 9.46 6.72
CA ARG A 179 -1.26 9.28 7.85
C ARG A 179 -2.21 10.45 8.04
N GLU A 180 -1.77 11.66 7.67
CA GLU A 180 -2.54 12.89 7.89
C GLU A 180 -3.63 13.14 6.87
N THR A 181 -3.43 12.74 5.62
CA THR A 181 -4.31 13.18 4.55
C THR A 181 -4.62 12.10 3.53
N SER A 182 -5.78 12.21 2.91
CA SER A 182 -6.17 11.41 1.75
C SER A 182 -6.21 12.27 0.48
N ASP A 183 -5.85 13.54 0.58
CA ASP A 183 -5.90 14.47 -0.54
C ASP A 183 -4.73 14.23 -1.49
N GLY A 184 -5.03 13.66 -2.66
CA GLY A 184 -4.02 13.35 -3.67
C GLY A 184 -3.27 14.57 -4.16
N PHE A 185 -3.91 15.71 -4.21
CA PHE A 185 -3.28 16.96 -4.62
C PHE A 185 -2.21 17.37 -3.64
N ARG A 186 -2.55 17.35 -2.36
CA ARG A 186 -1.60 17.70 -1.31
C ARG A 186 -0.43 16.71 -1.30
N ILE A 187 -0.73 15.43 -1.47
CA ILE A 187 0.31 14.40 -1.52
C ILE A 187 1.27 14.66 -2.68
N ALA A 188 0.75 15.01 -3.84
CA ALA A 188 1.58 15.28 -5.01
C ALA A 188 2.45 16.51 -4.80
N GLU A 189 1.90 17.57 -4.23
CA GLU A 189 2.64 18.78 -3.95
C GLU A 189 3.76 18.55 -2.94
N GLU A 190 3.45 17.82 -1.87
CA GLU A 190 4.45 17.55 -0.84
C GLU A 190 5.52 16.59 -1.32
N ASP A 191 5.16 15.64 -2.17
CA ASP A 191 6.13 14.74 -2.76
C ASP A 191 7.15 15.52 -3.58
N LEU A 192 6.66 16.47 -4.37
CA LEU A 192 7.52 17.33 -5.17
C LEU A 192 8.43 18.17 -4.27
N ARG A 193 7.89 18.74 -3.21
CA ARG A 193 8.66 19.55 -2.28
C ARG A 193 9.75 18.73 -1.58
N LEU A 194 9.41 17.51 -1.16
CA LEU A 194 10.35 16.65 -0.45
C LEU A 194 11.47 16.12 -1.34
N ARG A 195 11.22 15.98 -2.64
CA ARG A 195 12.25 15.58 -3.58
C ARG A 195 13.29 16.67 -3.79
N GLY A 196 12.84 17.93 -3.79
CA GLY A 196 13.72 19.04 -4.05
C GLY A 196 13.97 19.25 -5.53
N PRO A 197 14.49 20.42 -5.92
CA PRO A 197 14.68 20.74 -7.33
C PRO A 197 15.68 19.85 -8.05
N GLY A 198 16.73 19.42 -7.37
CA GLY A 198 17.76 18.60 -8.00
C GLY A 198 17.24 17.25 -8.44
N GLU A 199 16.40 16.63 -7.65
CA GLU A 199 15.83 15.33 -7.98
C GLU A 199 14.87 15.44 -9.14
N ILE A 200 14.09 16.50 -9.20
CA ILE A 200 13.16 16.71 -10.30
C ILE A 200 13.90 16.86 -11.62
N LEU A 201 14.95 17.63 -11.62
CA LEU A 201 15.72 17.88 -12.82
C LEU A 201 16.59 16.69 -13.21
N GLY A 202 17.01 16.00 -12.26
CA GLY A 202 17.82 14.82 -12.50
C GLY A 202 17.09 13.66 -13.07
N THR A 203 16.54 13.39 -13.25
CA THR A 203 15.89 12.43 -13.75
C THR A 203 15.37 11.61 -13.66
N ARG A 204 15.82 11.23 -13.49
CA ARG A 204 15.55 10.43 -13.33
C ARG A 204 15.22 9.56 -13.58
N GLN A 205 15.73 9.28 -13.66
CA GLN A 205 15.64 8.55 -13.70
C GLN A 205 15.26 7.68 -13.11
N SER A 206 15.52 7.58 -12.97
CA SER A 206 15.20 6.73 -12.39
C SER A 206 14.47 6.36 -11.98
N GLY A 207 14.48 6.35 -11.93
CA GLY A 207 13.87 5.90 -11.35
C GLY A 207 13.54 5.69 -10.77
N GLU A 208 14.07 5.92 -10.91
CA GLU A 208 14.03 5.76 -10.29
C GLU A 208 13.93 5.87 -9.72
N VAL A 209 14.35 5.91 -9.94
CA VAL A 209 14.28 5.92 -9.36
C VAL A 209 14.15 6.12 -8.89
N ALA A 210 14.43 6.18 -8.94
CA ALA A 210 14.30 6.34 -8.51
C ALA A 210 14.12 6.38 -8.05
N PHE A 211 14.39 6.35 -8.01
CA PHE A 211 14.36 6.40 -7.50
C PHE A 211 14.74 6.11 -6.82
N ARG A 212 15.25 5.93 -6.87
CA ARG A 212 15.68 5.90 -6.29
C ARG A 212 15.93 6.31 -5.45
N VAL A 213 15.98 6.44 -5.35
CA VAL A 213 16.11 6.83 -4.64
C VAL A 213 16.42 6.89 -4.02
N ALA A 214 16.70 6.79 -4.00
CA ALA A 214 16.95 6.84 -3.47
C ALA A 214 17.58 6.98 -2.95
N LYS A 215 18.42 6.78 -2.97
CA LYS A 215 19.02 7.29 -2.53
C LYS A 215 19.11 8.23 -1.90
N VAL A 216 19.20 8.38 -1.63
CA VAL A 216 19.05 9.16 -1.14
C VAL A 216 19.20 9.47 -0.47
N GLU A 217 19.63 9.38 -0.44
CA GLU A 217 19.53 9.54 -0.15
C GLU A 217 19.54 9.78 0.33
#